data_9d58332a544a5b5fc9672122c4e5ebd9
#
_entry.id   9d58332a544a5b5fc9672122c4e5ebd9
#
_cell.length_a   1.000
_cell.length_b   1.000
_cell.length_c   1.000
_cell.angle_alpha   90.00
_cell.angle_beta   90.00
_cell.angle_gamma   90.00
#
_symmetry.space_group_name_H-M   'P 1'
#
loop_
_entity.id
_entity.type
_entity.pdbx_description
1 polymer ?
#
loop_
_entity_poly.entity_id
_entity_poly.type
_entity_poly.pdbx_seq_one_letter_code
_entity_poly.pdbx_strand_id
1 'polypeptide(L)'
;KLERPIATILISTSSKLFSVVGTSGIEELATNFAPLTPDAIVLKENRGGGRLRVYKTGETHSLSAQLSRTVNSVGVGDVFAATYLTHLPSGPLEAGWRATYASSAYAQTTDPDVFAAIVRRNAALTLQEMIDLGGTALPWETRQNADIYLAAPDFANADRRAIDRAISSLQYHNFKVRRPVQENGELENSDTLALDKTYRMDIELLDRCKLLFAVPTGKDPGTLVEIGLAIAKHIPVVVYDPDRECANTMVIAGSDCYSEDLDECLNAVFALLSKARQLPNG
;
A
#
# COMPACT_ATOMS: atom_id res chain seq x y z
N LYS A 1 25.48 16.20 -22.97
CA LYS A 1 26.29 15.13 -22.33
C LYS A 1 26.48 15.52 -20.88
N LEU A 2 26.14 14.64 -19.94
CA LEU A 2 26.51 14.83 -18.55
C LEU A 2 28.03 14.71 -18.44
N GLU A 3 28.66 15.68 -17.79
CA GLU A 3 30.12 15.72 -17.62
C GLU A 3 30.62 14.75 -16.53
N ARG A 4 29.72 14.22 -15.73
CA ARG A 4 30.01 13.29 -14.63
C ARG A 4 29.11 12.06 -14.71
N PRO A 5 29.60 10.87 -14.30
CA PRO A 5 28.76 9.66 -14.21
C PRO A 5 27.67 9.86 -13.17
N ILE A 6 26.50 9.27 -13.42
CA ILE A 6 25.37 9.24 -12.49
C ILE A 6 25.55 8.02 -11.60
N ALA A 7 25.77 8.23 -10.29
CA ALA A 7 25.91 7.12 -9.36
C ALA A 7 24.56 6.41 -9.14
N THR A 8 23.49 7.17 -8.89
CA THR A 8 22.16 6.57 -8.66
C THR A 8 21.06 7.51 -9.12
N ILE A 9 19.99 6.93 -9.67
CA ILE A 9 18.71 7.60 -9.94
C ILE A 9 17.72 7.19 -8.86
N LEU A 10 17.22 8.14 -8.08
CA LEU A 10 16.16 7.93 -7.09
C LEU A 10 14.85 8.44 -7.66
N ILE A 11 13.86 7.55 -7.80
CA ILE A 11 12.55 7.90 -8.31
C ILE A 11 11.45 7.37 -7.39
N SER A 12 10.29 8.02 -7.36
CA SER A 12 9.13 7.56 -6.60
C SER A 12 7.95 7.35 -7.54
N THR A 13 7.13 6.34 -7.27
CA THR A 13 5.87 6.10 -8.00
C THR A 13 4.90 7.28 -7.88
N SER A 14 5.02 8.12 -6.86
CA SER A 14 4.25 9.36 -6.70
C SER A 14 4.85 10.57 -7.43
N SER A 15 6.00 10.42 -8.09
CA SER A 15 6.65 11.54 -8.80
C SER A 15 6.05 11.76 -10.17
N LYS A 16 5.99 13.03 -10.61
CA LYS A 16 5.59 13.39 -11.97
C LYS A 16 6.48 12.70 -13.02
N LEU A 17 7.77 12.53 -12.73
CA LEU A 17 8.70 11.86 -13.63
C LEU A 17 8.29 10.40 -13.89
N PHE A 18 7.92 9.66 -12.84
CA PHE A 18 7.43 8.28 -12.99
C PHE A 18 6.19 8.21 -13.88
N SER A 19 5.23 9.11 -13.66
CA SER A 19 4.03 9.22 -14.47
C SER A 19 4.33 9.58 -15.95
N VAL A 20 5.29 10.48 -16.20
CA VAL A 20 5.66 10.89 -17.56
C VAL A 20 6.42 9.80 -18.32
N VAL A 21 7.27 9.03 -17.62
CA VAL A 21 7.99 7.89 -18.22
C VAL A 21 7.03 6.78 -18.61
N GLY A 22 5.84 6.69 -17.97
CA GLY A 22 4.77 5.76 -18.34
C GLY A 22 5.13 4.30 -18.12
N THR A 23 5.97 4.01 -17.12
CA THR A 23 6.45 2.67 -16.80
C THR A 23 5.60 2.01 -15.72
N SER A 24 5.53 0.69 -15.77
CA SER A 24 4.81 -0.12 -14.78
C SER A 24 5.71 -0.60 -13.62
N GLY A 25 7.02 -0.74 -13.84
CA GLY A 25 7.91 -1.33 -12.85
C GLY A 25 9.39 -0.98 -13.03
N ILE A 26 10.21 -1.51 -12.12
CA ILE A 26 11.64 -1.17 -12.05
C ILE A 26 12.45 -1.65 -13.27
N GLU A 27 12.11 -2.77 -13.87
CA GLU A 27 12.85 -3.32 -15.01
C GLU A 27 12.69 -2.46 -16.26
N GLU A 28 11.46 -2.03 -16.53
CA GLU A 28 11.17 -1.11 -17.62
C GLU A 28 11.78 0.27 -17.35
N LEU A 29 11.67 0.75 -16.09
CA LEU A 29 12.31 1.99 -15.66
C LEU A 29 13.82 1.94 -15.87
N ALA A 30 14.48 0.85 -15.48
CA ALA A 30 15.91 0.64 -15.68
C ALA A 30 16.28 0.66 -17.16
N THR A 31 15.49 0.05 -18.03
CA THR A 31 15.69 0.07 -19.48
C THR A 31 15.62 1.50 -20.02
N ASN A 32 14.62 2.26 -19.59
CA ASN A 32 14.43 3.66 -20.04
C ASN A 32 15.57 4.59 -19.62
N PHE A 33 16.20 4.35 -18.47
CA PHE A 33 17.30 5.16 -17.96
C PHE A 33 18.70 4.60 -18.29
N ALA A 34 18.81 3.43 -18.90
CA ALA A 34 20.09 2.84 -19.31
C ALA A 34 20.98 3.77 -20.17
N PRO A 35 20.43 4.60 -21.09
CA PRO A 35 21.25 5.56 -21.87
C PRO A 35 22.00 6.60 -21.03
N LEU A 36 21.59 6.83 -19.77
CA LEU A 36 22.28 7.73 -18.84
C LEU A 36 23.43 7.04 -18.09
N THR A 37 23.59 5.73 -18.27
CA THR A 37 24.64 4.91 -17.66
C THR A 37 24.78 5.07 -16.13
N PRO A 38 23.67 4.98 -15.36
CA PRO A 38 23.78 5.05 -13.91
C PRO A 38 24.35 3.75 -13.33
N ASP A 39 24.97 3.81 -12.14
CA ASP A 39 25.41 2.60 -11.44
C ASP A 39 24.20 1.84 -10.85
N ALA A 40 23.19 2.58 -10.37
CA ALA A 40 21.97 2.01 -9.80
C ALA A 40 20.75 2.88 -10.06
N ILE A 41 19.57 2.27 -9.94
CA ILE A 41 18.28 2.96 -9.86
C ILE A 41 17.48 2.45 -8.66
N VAL A 42 16.89 3.35 -7.92
CA VAL A 42 15.98 3.02 -6.79
C VAL A 42 14.59 3.55 -7.12
N LEU A 43 13.62 2.64 -7.16
CA LEU A 43 12.21 2.95 -7.26
C LEU A 43 11.58 2.87 -5.86
N LYS A 44 11.14 4.02 -5.34
CA LYS A 44 10.38 4.10 -4.07
C LYS A 44 8.91 3.88 -4.37
N GLU A 45 8.29 2.92 -3.67
CA GLU A 45 6.92 2.45 -3.93
C GLU A 45 5.99 2.69 -2.73
N ASN A 46 6.24 3.77 -1.99
CA ASN A 46 5.47 4.17 -0.81
C ASN A 46 5.43 3.04 0.24
N ARG A 47 4.22 2.72 0.78
CA ARG A 47 4.01 1.67 1.79
C ARG A 47 4.38 0.26 1.32
N GLY A 48 4.50 0.05 0.03
CA GLY A 48 4.95 -1.22 -0.56
C GLY A 48 6.46 -1.39 -0.60
N GLY A 49 7.22 -0.47 0.03
CA GLY A 49 8.67 -0.52 0.07
C GLY A 49 9.33 0.18 -1.11
N GLY A 50 10.33 -0.44 -1.64
CA GLY A 50 11.05 0.00 -2.82
C GLY A 50 11.84 -1.13 -3.46
N ARG A 51 12.41 -0.85 -4.60
CA ARG A 51 13.32 -1.78 -5.30
C ARG A 51 14.57 -1.04 -5.76
N LEU A 52 15.68 -1.74 -5.67
CA LEU A 52 16.98 -1.31 -6.14
C LEU A 52 17.42 -2.20 -7.32
N ARG A 53 17.73 -1.62 -8.46
CA ARG A 53 18.38 -2.29 -9.58
C ARG A 53 19.81 -1.81 -9.70
N VAL A 54 20.76 -2.74 -9.65
CA VAL A 54 22.20 -2.49 -9.85
C VAL A 54 22.55 -2.80 -11.30
N TYR A 55 23.00 -1.83 -12.07
CA TYR A 55 23.25 -2.03 -13.51
C TYR A 55 24.44 -2.95 -13.78
N LYS A 56 25.50 -2.85 -12.98
CA LYS A 56 26.72 -3.65 -13.16
C LYS A 56 26.47 -5.17 -13.02
N THR A 57 25.68 -5.57 -12.02
CA THR A 57 25.37 -7.00 -11.76
C THR A 57 24.12 -7.46 -12.44
N GLY A 58 23.23 -6.54 -12.81
CA GLY A 58 21.91 -6.85 -13.32
C GLY A 58 20.95 -7.35 -12.23
N GLU A 59 21.28 -7.22 -10.95
CA GLU A 59 20.45 -7.70 -9.84
C GLU A 59 19.42 -6.67 -9.42
N THR A 60 18.23 -7.15 -9.06
CA THR A 60 17.15 -6.36 -8.48
C THR A 60 16.88 -6.84 -7.05
N HIS A 61 16.98 -5.93 -6.10
CA HIS A 61 16.78 -6.19 -4.68
C HIS A 61 15.51 -5.50 -4.18
N SER A 62 14.78 -6.16 -3.28
CA SER A 62 13.65 -5.57 -2.57
C SER A 62 14.13 -4.79 -1.34
N LEU A 63 13.55 -3.62 -1.11
CA LEU A 63 13.74 -2.78 0.07
C LEU A 63 12.40 -2.71 0.80
N SER A 64 12.18 -3.63 1.75
CA SER A 64 10.88 -3.76 2.44
C SER A 64 10.57 -2.56 3.32
N ALA A 65 9.34 -2.03 3.23
CA ALA A 65 8.89 -0.92 4.06
C ALA A 65 8.68 -1.35 5.50
N GLN A 66 9.12 -0.52 6.44
CA GLN A 66 8.80 -0.65 7.86
C GLN A 66 7.50 0.15 8.11
N LEU A 67 6.34 -0.53 8.03
CA LEU A 67 5.05 0.12 8.23
C LEU A 67 4.84 0.51 9.69
N SER A 68 4.38 1.74 9.87
CA SER A 68 4.04 2.31 11.17
C SER A 68 3.01 3.42 10.94
N ARG A 69 2.40 3.91 12.02
CA ARG A 69 1.52 5.07 11.95
C ARG A 69 2.29 6.27 11.39
N THR A 70 1.74 6.90 10.37
CA THR A 70 2.32 8.09 9.76
C THR A 70 1.85 9.34 10.48
N VAL A 71 2.75 9.99 11.19
CA VAL A 71 2.52 11.29 11.86
C VAL A 71 2.97 12.45 10.97
N ASN A 72 4.04 12.21 10.18
CA ASN A 72 4.62 13.20 9.30
C ASN A 72 4.96 12.59 7.93
N SER A 73 4.29 13.03 6.87
CA SER A 73 4.53 12.55 5.51
C SER A 73 5.39 13.50 4.66
N VAL A 74 5.52 14.77 5.08
CA VAL A 74 6.29 15.79 4.36
C VAL A 74 7.78 15.60 4.63
N GLY A 75 8.60 15.53 3.59
CA GLY A 75 10.04 15.36 3.73
C GLY A 75 10.54 13.91 3.88
N VAL A 76 9.64 12.91 3.99
CA VAL A 76 10.03 11.48 4.04
C VAL A 76 10.91 11.09 2.85
N GLY A 77 10.60 11.61 1.66
CA GLY A 77 11.39 11.39 0.45
C GLY A 77 12.78 12.01 0.52
N ASP A 78 12.91 13.18 1.15
CA ASP A 78 14.17 13.91 1.31
C ASP A 78 15.07 13.19 2.33
N VAL A 79 14.50 12.71 3.43
CA VAL A 79 15.21 11.87 4.43
C VAL A 79 15.72 10.59 3.77
N PHE A 80 14.91 9.95 2.93
CA PHE A 80 15.38 8.79 2.16
C PHE A 80 16.59 9.16 1.29
N ALA A 81 16.49 10.21 0.50
CA ALA A 81 17.56 10.63 -0.42
C ALA A 81 18.85 11.00 0.33
N ALA A 82 18.73 11.80 1.40
CA ALA A 82 19.87 12.21 2.21
C ALA A 82 20.56 11.02 2.88
N THR A 83 19.79 10.10 3.48
CA THR A 83 20.33 8.89 4.13
C THR A 83 20.98 7.96 3.10
N TYR A 84 20.33 7.76 1.95
CA TYR A 84 20.87 6.96 0.86
C TYR A 84 22.24 7.48 0.40
N LEU A 85 22.33 8.78 0.14
CA LEU A 85 23.59 9.42 -0.30
C LEU A 85 24.68 9.31 0.77
N THR A 86 24.32 9.47 2.05
CA THR A 86 25.29 9.35 3.17
C THR A 86 25.88 7.95 3.27
N HIS A 87 25.07 6.90 3.01
CA HIS A 87 25.52 5.51 3.11
C HIS A 87 25.93 4.89 1.77
N LEU A 88 25.86 5.61 0.67
CA LEU A 88 26.25 5.11 -0.66
C LEU A 88 27.69 4.54 -0.72
N PRO A 89 28.69 5.08 0.00
CA PRO A 89 30.02 4.48 0.05
C PRO A 89 30.05 3.03 0.58
N SER A 90 29.08 2.61 1.39
CA SER A 90 28.91 1.22 1.87
C SER A 90 28.27 0.29 0.84
N GLY A 91 27.89 0.84 -0.31
CA GLY A 91 27.19 0.13 -1.38
C GLY A 91 25.69 0.47 -1.46
N PRO A 92 25.12 0.36 -2.69
CA PRO A 92 23.74 0.81 -2.94
C PRO A 92 22.68 0.01 -2.18
N LEU A 93 22.92 -1.28 -1.89
CA LEU A 93 21.97 -2.12 -1.16
C LEU A 93 21.88 -1.70 0.32
N GLU A 94 23.03 -1.54 0.98
CA GLU A 94 23.05 -1.08 2.38
C GLU A 94 22.48 0.33 2.48
N ALA A 95 22.86 1.22 1.58
CA ALA A 95 22.32 2.58 1.51
C ALA A 95 20.78 2.58 1.38
N GLY A 96 20.23 1.71 0.54
CA GLY A 96 18.78 1.55 0.36
C GLY A 96 18.06 1.11 1.64
N TRP A 97 18.58 0.10 2.31
CA TRP A 97 17.99 -0.39 3.56
C TRP A 97 18.05 0.66 4.68
N ARG A 98 19.20 1.31 4.87
CA ARG A 98 19.34 2.39 5.87
C ARG A 98 18.40 3.57 5.58
N ALA A 99 18.26 3.94 4.30
CA ALA A 99 17.33 4.99 3.88
C ALA A 99 15.87 4.62 4.16
N THR A 100 15.49 3.35 3.96
CA THR A 100 14.15 2.85 4.28
C THR A 100 13.86 2.97 5.78
N TYR A 101 14.79 2.52 6.63
CA TYR A 101 14.63 2.61 8.09
C TYR A 101 14.59 4.07 8.60
N ALA A 102 15.45 4.94 8.08
CA ALA A 102 15.44 6.35 8.45
C ALA A 102 14.15 7.06 8.03
N SER A 103 13.66 6.76 6.83
CA SER A 103 12.39 7.32 6.32
C SER A 103 11.19 6.88 7.16
N SER A 104 11.16 5.61 7.56
CA SER A 104 10.13 5.10 8.46
C SER A 104 10.20 5.76 9.83
N ALA A 105 11.40 5.91 10.40
CA ALA A 105 11.60 6.62 11.67
C ALA A 105 11.10 8.07 11.61
N TYR A 106 11.39 8.77 10.51
CA TYR A 106 10.96 10.14 10.30
C TYR A 106 9.43 10.27 10.18
N ALA A 107 8.80 9.32 9.49
CA ALA A 107 7.34 9.32 9.32
C ALA A 107 6.59 9.13 10.64
N GLN A 108 7.20 8.53 11.66
CA GLN A 108 6.56 8.18 12.93
C GLN A 108 6.46 9.35 13.93
N THR A 109 7.22 10.42 13.75
CA THR A 109 7.30 11.50 14.74
C THR A 109 7.59 12.85 14.12
N THR A 110 7.14 13.91 14.79
CA THR A 110 7.57 15.29 14.51
C THR A 110 8.63 15.77 15.51
N ASP A 111 8.99 14.93 16.50
CA ASP A 111 9.99 15.25 17.52
C ASP A 111 11.39 14.85 17.00
N PRO A 112 12.33 15.80 16.86
CA PRO A 112 13.67 15.55 16.36
C PRO A 112 14.52 14.66 17.27
N ASP A 113 14.29 14.69 18.59
CA ASP A 113 15.07 13.86 19.53
C ASP A 113 14.60 12.41 19.48
N VAL A 114 13.29 12.18 19.36
CA VAL A 114 12.72 10.85 19.13
C VAL A 114 13.21 10.28 17.80
N PHE A 115 13.17 11.07 16.73
CA PHE A 115 13.71 10.68 15.43
C PHE A 115 15.19 10.29 15.54
N ALA A 116 16.02 11.14 16.14
CA ALA A 116 17.45 10.87 16.31
C ALA A 116 17.72 9.61 17.16
N ALA A 117 16.91 9.35 18.18
CA ALA A 117 17.04 8.14 19.00
C ALA A 117 16.72 6.88 18.19
N ILE A 118 15.66 6.89 17.39
CA ILE A 118 15.30 5.75 16.51
C ILE A 118 16.40 5.51 15.47
N VAL A 119 16.92 6.56 14.82
CA VAL A 119 17.99 6.45 13.83
C VAL A 119 19.25 5.88 14.45
N ARG A 120 19.68 6.34 15.64
CA ARG A 120 20.83 5.78 16.36
C ARG A 120 20.66 4.30 16.69
N ARG A 121 19.48 3.90 17.15
CA ARG A 121 19.17 2.48 17.41
C ARG A 121 19.27 1.66 16.12
N ASN A 122 18.71 2.13 15.03
CA ASN A 122 18.72 1.44 13.73
C ASN A 122 20.13 1.39 13.11
N ALA A 123 20.99 2.38 13.41
CA ALA A 123 22.38 2.41 12.94
C ALA A 123 23.23 1.26 13.50
N ALA A 124 22.83 0.68 14.66
CA ALA A 124 23.50 -0.49 15.24
C ALA A 124 23.20 -1.80 14.50
N LEU A 125 22.15 -1.85 13.66
CA LEU A 125 21.81 -3.04 12.89
C LEU A 125 22.79 -3.22 11.73
N THR A 126 23.19 -4.45 11.50
CA THR A 126 23.87 -4.88 10.28
C THR A 126 22.89 -4.94 9.10
N LEU A 127 23.40 -4.94 7.88
CA LEU A 127 22.56 -5.12 6.68
C LEU A 127 21.77 -6.43 6.75
N GLN A 128 22.39 -7.52 7.18
CA GLN A 128 21.72 -8.83 7.29
C GLN A 128 20.57 -8.79 8.31
N GLU A 129 20.78 -8.19 9.48
CA GLU A 129 19.71 -8.03 10.48
C GLU A 129 18.55 -7.19 9.94
N MET A 130 18.82 -6.12 9.19
CA MET A 130 17.75 -5.33 8.55
C MET A 130 16.95 -6.15 7.54
N ILE A 131 17.63 -6.99 6.76
CA ILE A 131 16.98 -7.91 5.79
C ILE A 131 16.14 -8.97 6.52
N ASP A 132 16.69 -9.59 7.56
CA ASP A 132 16.03 -10.66 8.32
C ASP A 132 14.82 -10.17 9.11
N LEU A 133 14.85 -8.94 9.60
CA LEU A 133 13.69 -8.28 10.21
C LEU A 133 12.53 -8.12 9.19
N GLY A 134 12.85 -8.12 7.92
CA GLY A 134 11.86 -8.10 6.85
C GLY A 134 11.07 -6.80 6.78
N GLY A 135 9.80 -6.92 6.45
CA GLY A 135 8.87 -5.79 6.29
C GLY A 135 7.88 -6.03 5.16
N THR A 136 7.19 -4.98 4.75
CA THR A 136 6.21 -5.04 3.68
C THR A 136 6.86 -4.81 2.32
N ALA A 137 6.71 -5.77 1.42
CA ALA A 137 7.15 -5.70 0.04
C ALA A 137 5.98 -6.00 -0.90
N LEU A 138 5.43 -4.95 -1.49
CA LEU A 138 4.32 -5.05 -2.45
C LEU A 138 4.60 -4.12 -3.64
N PRO A 139 5.22 -4.65 -4.71
CA PRO A 139 5.59 -3.88 -5.90
C PRO A 139 4.40 -3.17 -6.55
N TRP A 140 4.64 -1.98 -7.08
CA TRP A 140 3.62 -1.09 -7.64
C TRP A 140 2.75 -1.78 -8.70
N GLU A 141 3.38 -2.42 -9.68
CA GLU A 141 2.67 -3.09 -10.78
C GLU A 141 1.81 -4.27 -10.33
N THR A 142 2.18 -4.92 -9.24
CA THR A 142 1.42 -6.09 -8.76
C THR A 142 0.14 -5.73 -8.03
N ARG A 143 0.00 -4.48 -7.57
CA ARG A 143 -1.17 -4.02 -6.82
C ARG A 143 -2.42 -3.98 -7.69
N GLN A 144 -2.29 -3.76 -9.00
CA GLN A 144 -3.40 -3.81 -9.95
C GLN A 144 -4.02 -5.21 -10.11
N ASN A 145 -3.28 -6.25 -9.71
CA ASN A 145 -3.75 -7.63 -9.73
C ASN A 145 -4.42 -8.05 -8.40
N ALA A 146 -4.42 -7.16 -7.42
CA ALA A 146 -5.10 -7.36 -6.13
C ALA A 146 -6.40 -6.55 -6.13
N ASP A 147 -7.47 -7.15 -6.67
CA ASP A 147 -8.80 -6.54 -6.61
C ASP A 147 -9.23 -6.42 -5.14
N ILE A 148 -9.63 -5.20 -4.74
CA ILE A 148 -10.15 -4.89 -3.40
C ILE A 148 -11.65 -4.63 -3.53
N TYR A 149 -12.45 -5.44 -2.85
CA TYR A 149 -13.90 -5.24 -2.76
C TYR A 149 -14.20 -4.09 -1.81
N LEU A 150 -14.94 -3.09 -2.25
CA LEU A 150 -15.41 -1.98 -1.42
C LEU A 150 -16.81 -2.30 -0.89
N ALA A 151 -16.89 -2.62 0.39
CA ALA A 151 -18.15 -2.77 1.12
C ALA A 151 -18.53 -1.43 1.74
N ALA A 152 -19.51 -0.75 1.17
CA ALA A 152 -19.95 0.58 1.63
C ALA A 152 -21.31 0.93 1.03
N PRO A 153 -22.12 1.81 1.67
CA PRO A 153 -23.32 2.39 1.07
C PRO A 153 -22.94 3.41 -0.03
N ASP A 154 -22.42 2.91 -1.14
CA ASP A 154 -21.87 3.72 -2.25
C ASP A 154 -22.97 4.29 -3.16
N PHE A 155 -24.13 4.69 -2.54
CA PHE A 155 -25.28 5.27 -3.20
C PHE A 155 -25.15 6.79 -3.36
N ALA A 156 -25.85 7.36 -4.35
CA ALA A 156 -25.75 8.78 -4.66
C ALA A 156 -26.20 9.72 -3.53
N ASN A 157 -27.11 9.27 -2.66
CA ASN A 157 -27.71 10.02 -1.54
C ASN A 157 -27.05 9.72 -0.18
N ALA A 158 -26.04 8.85 -0.12
CA ALA A 158 -25.30 8.55 1.10
C ALA A 158 -24.25 9.64 1.43
N ASP A 159 -23.81 9.70 2.69
CA ASP A 159 -22.62 10.48 3.05
C ASP A 159 -21.36 9.77 2.54
N ARG A 160 -20.81 10.31 1.46
CA ARG A 160 -19.71 9.70 0.71
C ARG A 160 -18.32 10.14 1.16
N ARG A 161 -18.19 11.08 2.09
CA ARG A 161 -16.89 11.68 2.44
C ARG A 161 -15.84 10.65 2.85
N ALA A 162 -16.18 9.71 3.74
CA ALA A 162 -15.28 8.64 4.16
C ALA A 162 -15.03 7.64 3.04
N ILE A 163 -16.07 7.29 2.28
CA ILE A 163 -16.03 6.37 1.14
C ILE A 163 -15.10 6.90 0.04
N ASP A 164 -15.31 8.13 -0.41
CA ASP A 164 -14.50 8.75 -1.47
C ASP A 164 -13.04 8.94 -1.06
N ARG A 165 -12.80 9.25 0.23
CA ARG A 165 -11.46 9.30 0.79
C ARG A 165 -10.77 7.94 0.77
N ALA A 166 -11.46 6.87 1.13
CA ALA A 166 -10.95 5.50 1.08
C ALA A 166 -10.64 5.09 -0.37
N ILE A 167 -11.59 5.28 -1.30
CA ILE A 167 -11.41 4.98 -2.73
C ILE A 167 -10.20 5.71 -3.29
N SER A 168 -10.13 7.04 -3.10
CA SER A 168 -9.04 7.87 -3.62
C SER A 168 -7.69 7.42 -3.07
N SER A 169 -7.63 7.04 -1.79
CA SER A 169 -6.40 6.59 -1.14
C SER A 169 -5.95 5.22 -1.67
N LEU A 170 -6.86 4.27 -1.83
CA LEU A 170 -6.54 2.96 -2.40
C LEU A 170 -6.07 3.09 -3.87
N GLN A 171 -6.77 3.89 -4.68
CA GLN A 171 -6.41 4.17 -6.07
C GLN A 171 -5.05 4.91 -6.18
N TYR A 172 -4.78 5.88 -5.30
CA TYR A 172 -3.48 6.53 -5.22
C TYR A 172 -2.33 5.55 -5.02
N HIS A 173 -2.59 4.46 -4.30
CA HIS A 173 -1.65 3.38 -4.10
C HIS A 173 -1.67 2.30 -5.19
N ASN A 174 -2.33 2.55 -6.32
CA ASN A 174 -2.43 1.67 -7.48
C ASN A 174 -3.24 0.37 -7.25
N PHE A 175 -4.12 0.36 -6.25
CA PHE A 175 -5.05 -0.76 -6.09
C PHE A 175 -6.27 -0.60 -7.00
N LYS A 176 -6.78 -1.73 -7.48
CA LYS A 176 -8.03 -1.79 -8.21
C LYS A 176 -9.19 -1.99 -7.23
N VAL A 177 -9.97 -0.92 -7.04
CA VAL A 177 -11.13 -0.92 -6.16
C VAL A 177 -12.36 -1.37 -6.94
N ARG A 178 -12.98 -2.46 -6.51
CA ARG A 178 -14.21 -3.02 -7.08
C ARG A 178 -15.40 -2.48 -6.30
N ARG A 179 -16.32 -1.86 -6.98
CA ARG A 179 -17.45 -1.14 -6.40
C ARG A 179 -18.77 -1.77 -6.87
N PRO A 180 -19.37 -2.66 -6.05
CA PRO A 180 -20.56 -3.45 -6.47
C PRO A 180 -21.70 -2.59 -7.02
N VAL A 181 -22.04 -1.51 -6.30
CA VAL A 181 -23.13 -0.60 -6.71
C VAL A 181 -22.89 0.00 -8.11
N GLN A 182 -21.65 0.32 -8.45
CA GLN A 182 -21.30 0.88 -9.76
C GLN A 182 -21.16 -0.18 -10.85
N GLU A 183 -20.69 -1.38 -10.50
CA GLU A 183 -20.46 -2.46 -11.45
C GLU A 183 -21.74 -3.23 -11.76
N ASN A 184 -22.59 -3.46 -10.76
CA ASN A 184 -23.79 -4.29 -10.88
C ASN A 184 -25.09 -3.46 -10.95
N GLY A 185 -25.00 -2.15 -10.64
CA GLY A 185 -26.12 -1.21 -10.67
C GLY A 185 -26.86 -1.14 -9.34
N GLU A 186 -27.54 -0.01 -9.13
CA GLU A 186 -28.45 0.20 -8.01
C GLU A 186 -29.84 -0.29 -8.41
N LEU A 187 -30.48 -1.09 -7.54
CA LEU A 187 -31.84 -1.59 -7.77
C LEU A 187 -32.86 -0.55 -7.28
N GLU A 188 -33.58 0.07 -8.20
CA GLU A 188 -34.68 0.99 -7.91
C GLU A 188 -36.00 0.27 -7.53
N ASN A 189 -36.14 -1.02 -7.87
CA ASN A 189 -37.36 -1.80 -7.67
C ASN A 189 -37.07 -3.19 -7.07
N SER A 190 -37.91 -3.58 -6.11
CA SER A 190 -37.83 -4.83 -5.34
C SER A 190 -38.42 -6.05 -6.08
N ASP A 191 -38.14 -6.24 -7.37
CA ASP A 191 -38.42 -7.52 -8.02
C ASP A 191 -37.48 -8.60 -7.45
N THR A 192 -38.06 -9.65 -6.92
CA THR A 192 -37.33 -10.76 -6.25
C THR A 192 -36.28 -11.39 -7.17
N LEU A 193 -36.54 -11.49 -8.47
CA LEU A 193 -35.58 -12.03 -9.43
C LEU A 193 -34.37 -11.09 -9.63
N ALA A 194 -34.61 -9.79 -9.67
CA ALA A 194 -33.56 -8.80 -9.76
C ALA A 194 -32.70 -8.77 -8.51
N LEU A 195 -33.30 -8.87 -7.32
CA LEU A 195 -32.60 -8.96 -6.03
C LEU A 195 -31.70 -10.20 -5.95
N ASP A 196 -32.22 -11.39 -6.30
CA ASP A 196 -31.42 -12.63 -6.31
C ASP A 196 -30.25 -12.55 -7.29
N LYS A 197 -30.47 -12.01 -8.46
CA LYS A 197 -29.43 -11.80 -9.48
C LYS A 197 -28.33 -10.88 -8.97
N THR A 198 -28.67 -9.70 -8.44
CA THR A 198 -27.68 -8.72 -7.93
C THR A 198 -26.91 -9.32 -6.75
N TYR A 199 -27.58 -9.96 -5.80
CA TYR A 199 -26.92 -10.65 -4.71
C TYR A 199 -25.87 -11.66 -5.19
N ARG A 200 -26.21 -12.49 -6.19
CA ARG A 200 -25.24 -13.46 -6.76
C ARG A 200 -24.07 -12.76 -7.43
N MET A 201 -24.30 -11.67 -8.16
CA MET A 201 -23.23 -10.89 -8.79
C MET A 201 -22.28 -10.27 -7.77
N ASP A 202 -22.81 -9.76 -6.65
CA ASP A 202 -22.00 -9.20 -5.56
C ASP A 202 -21.16 -10.27 -4.88
N ILE A 203 -21.73 -11.46 -4.62
CA ILE A 203 -20.99 -12.59 -4.08
C ILE A 203 -19.89 -13.06 -5.03
N GLU A 204 -20.18 -13.20 -6.31
CA GLU A 204 -19.17 -13.57 -7.32
C GLU A 204 -18.06 -12.52 -7.43
N LEU A 205 -18.38 -11.25 -7.28
CA LEU A 205 -17.40 -10.17 -7.27
C LEU A 205 -16.52 -10.25 -6.03
N LEU A 206 -17.11 -10.46 -4.85
CA LEU A 206 -16.40 -10.65 -3.59
C LEU A 206 -15.44 -11.85 -3.66
N ASP A 207 -15.88 -12.99 -4.20
CA ASP A 207 -15.07 -14.21 -4.32
C ASP A 207 -13.82 -14.04 -5.20
N ARG A 208 -13.82 -13.07 -6.11
CA ARG A 208 -12.66 -12.75 -6.97
C ARG A 208 -11.68 -11.78 -6.31
N CYS A 209 -12.12 -11.07 -5.27
CA CYS A 209 -11.31 -10.07 -4.59
C CYS A 209 -10.31 -10.71 -3.61
N LYS A 210 -9.19 -10.04 -3.41
CA LYS A 210 -8.12 -10.49 -2.49
C LYS A 210 -8.28 -9.94 -1.08
N LEU A 211 -9.14 -8.93 -0.91
CA LEU A 211 -9.39 -8.25 0.34
C LEU A 211 -10.73 -7.51 0.25
N LEU A 212 -11.47 -7.45 1.35
CA LEU A 212 -12.61 -6.57 1.52
C LEU A 212 -12.17 -5.35 2.34
N PHE A 213 -12.42 -4.16 1.79
CA PHE A 213 -12.27 -2.89 2.49
C PHE A 213 -13.66 -2.32 2.78
N ALA A 214 -14.01 -2.22 4.06
CA ALA A 214 -15.33 -1.76 4.47
C ALA A 214 -15.32 -0.32 4.99
N VAL A 215 -16.35 0.45 4.63
CA VAL A 215 -16.65 1.77 5.19
C VAL A 215 -18.12 1.77 5.61
N PRO A 216 -18.44 1.32 6.85
CA PRO A 216 -19.81 1.02 7.28
C PRO A 216 -20.57 2.29 7.73
N THR A 217 -20.53 3.35 6.93
CA THR A 217 -21.22 4.63 7.18
C THR A 217 -22.73 4.41 7.33
N GLY A 218 -23.34 5.06 8.32
CA GLY A 218 -24.78 5.00 8.56
C GLY A 218 -25.27 3.62 9.05
N LYS A 219 -24.39 2.75 9.49
CA LYS A 219 -24.70 1.37 9.92
C LYS A 219 -25.41 0.56 8.84
N ASP A 220 -25.01 0.77 7.59
CA ASP A 220 -25.62 0.11 6.44
C ASP A 220 -25.65 -1.41 6.61
N PRO A 221 -26.85 -2.04 6.57
CA PRO A 221 -26.96 -3.48 6.78
C PRO A 221 -26.32 -4.31 5.66
N GLY A 222 -26.29 -3.80 4.43
CA GLY A 222 -25.62 -4.46 3.29
C GLY A 222 -24.13 -4.61 3.56
N THR A 223 -23.47 -3.52 3.93
CA THR A 223 -22.03 -3.50 4.31
C THR A 223 -21.72 -4.49 5.44
N LEU A 224 -22.60 -4.59 6.46
CA LEU A 224 -22.39 -5.54 7.57
C LEU A 224 -22.53 -7.00 7.13
N VAL A 225 -23.46 -7.29 6.22
CA VAL A 225 -23.61 -8.64 5.63
C VAL A 225 -22.37 -9.00 4.81
N GLU A 226 -21.86 -8.08 3.98
CA GLU A 226 -20.65 -8.29 3.18
C GLU A 226 -19.41 -8.54 4.05
N ILE A 227 -19.23 -7.79 5.15
CA ILE A 227 -18.20 -8.04 6.16
C ILE A 227 -18.31 -9.47 6.70
N GLY A 228 -19.49 -9.87 7.14
CA GLY A 228 -19.73 -11.21 7.69
C GLY A 228 -19.45 -12.32 6.67
N LEU A 229 -19.86 -12.12 5.42
CA LEU A 229 -19.59 -13.06 4.32
C LEU A 229 -18.09 -13.18 4.02
N ALA A 230 -17.36 -12.06 3.99
CA ALA A 230 -15.91 -12.07 3.77
C ALA A 230 -15.18 -12.84 4.88
N ILE A 231 -15.56 -12.59 6.15
CA ILE A 231 -15.01 -13.32 7.31
C ILE A 231 -15.28 -14.83 7.17
N ALA A 232 -16.50 -15.22 6.84
CA ALA A 232 -16.88 -16.62 6.68
C ALA A 232 -16.15 -17.32 5.51
N LYS A 233 -15.77 -16.57 4.49
CA LYS A 233 -15.02 -17.03 3.32
C LYS A 233 -13.50 -16.92 3.50
N HIS A 234 -13.00 -16.50 4.65
CA HIS A 234 -11.58 -16.25 4.94
C HIS A 234 -10.92 -15.25 3.98
N ILE A 235 -11.70 -14.31 3.46
CA ILE A 235 -11.20 -13.16 2.71
C ILE A 235 -10.76 -12.12 3.76
N PRO A 236 -9.53 -11.58 3.69
CA PRO A 236 -9.07 -10.57 4.63
C PRO A 236 -9.99 -9.35 4.66
N VAL A 237 -10.30 -8.84 5.85
CA VAL A 237 -11.23 -7.74 6.07
C VAL A 237 -10.55 -6.58 6.78
N VAL A 238 -10.59 -5.40 6.16
CA VAL A 238 -10.15 -4.13 6.75
C VAL A 238 -11.35 -3.20 6.88
N VAL A 239 -11.64 -2.71 8.08
CA VAL A 239 -12.77 -1.82 8.36
C VAL A 239 -12.27 -0.44 8.74
N TYR A 240 -12.60 0.57 7.94
CA TYR A 240 -12.40 1.99 8.22
C TYR A 240 -13.71 2.60 8.71
N ASP A 241 -13.81 2.85 10.01
CA ASP A 241 -15.02 3.37 10.68
C ASP A 241 -14.67 4.67 11.44
N PRO A 242 -14.51 5.81 10.73
CA PRO A 242 -14.02 7.06 11.32
C PRO A 242 -14.93 7.61 12.42
N ASP A 243 -16.21 7.31 12.37
CA ASP A 243 -17.20 7.82 13.31
C ASP A 243 -17.62 6.76 14.37
N ARG A 244 -17.00 5.57 14.35
CA ARG A 244 -17.29 4.43 15.24
C ARG A 244 -18.77 4.00 15.23
N GLU A 245 -19.41 4.13 14.11
CA GLU A 245 -20.84 3.80 13.99
C GLU A 245 -21.11 2.30 14.10
N CYS A 246 -20.14 1.47 13.71
CA CYS A 246 -20.25 0.01 13.71
C CYS A 246 -19.29 -0.68 14.70
N ALA A 247 -19.00 -0.05 15.82
CA ALA A 247 -18.17 -0.60 16.91
C ALA A 247 -18.87 -1.76 17.62
N ASN A 248 -19.02 -2.89 16.91
CA ASN A 248 -19.62 -4.12 17.39
C ASN A 248 -18.57 -5.22 17.51
N THR A 249 -18.72 -6.11 18.50
CA THR A 249 -17.77 -7.20 18.75
C THR A 249 -17.52 -8.06 17.51
N MET A 250 -18.56 -8.40 16.73
CA MET A 250 -18.45 -9.26 15.55
C MET A 250 -17.66 -8.56 14.43
N VAL A 251 -17.81 -7.25 14.30
CA VAL A 251 -17.07 -6.44 13.31
C VAL A 251 -15.63 -6.25 13.76
N ILE A 252 -15.41 -5.80 15.01
CA ILE A 252 -14.08 -5.50 15.53
C ILE A 252 -13.21 -6.75 15.63
N ALA A 253 -13.72 -7.81 16.25
CA ALA A 253 -12.96 -9.04 16.49
C ALA A 253 -12.91 -9.97 15.27
N GLY A 254 -13.83 -9.81 14.33
CA GLY A 254 -13.91 -10.64 13.11
C GLY A 254 -13.06 -10.09 11.97
N SER A 255 -12.72 -8.79 11.96
CA SER A 255 -11.88 -8.18 10.93
C SER A 255 -10.39 -8.29 11.26
N ASP A 256 -9.55 -8.32 10.23
CA ASP A 256 -8.08 -8.30 10.38
C ASP A 256 -7.58 -6.93 10.84
N CYS A 257 -8.33 -5.87 10.55
CA CYS A 257 -8.09 -4.52 11.02
C CYS A 257 -9.41 -3.76 11.15
N TYR A 258 -9.63 -3.13 12.30
CA TYR A 258 -10.71 -2.16 12.52
C TYR A 258 -10.10 -0.89 13.07
N SER A 259 -10.29 0.25 12.39
CA SER A 259 -9.72 1.52 12.82
C SER A 259 -10.55 2.73 12.37
N GLU A 260 -10.48 3.79 13.17
CA GLU A 260 -10.95 5.15 12.84
C GLU A 260 -9.93 5.90 11.95
N ASP A 261 -8.70 5.40 11.88
CA ASP A 261 -7.58 6.01 11.16
C ASP A 261 -7.37 5.30 9.82
N LEU A 262 -7.61 6.03 8.72
CA LEU A 262 -7.41 5.52 7.37
C LEU A 262 -5.94 5.11 7.12
N ASP A 263 -4.98 5.79 7.74
CA ASP A 263 -3.56 5.46 7.61
C ASP A 263 -3.25 4.07 8.15
N GLU A 264 -3.83 3.73 9.29
CA GLU A 264 -3.73 2.40 9.91
C GLU A 264 -4.41 1.33 9.04
N CYS A 265 -5.60 1.62 8.51
CA CYS A 265 -6.28 0.73 7.57
C CYS A 265 -5.47 0.48 6.31
N LEU A 266 -4.85 1.52 5.72
CA LEU A 266 -3.97 1.36 4.57
C LEU A 266 -2.74 0.51 4.90
N ASN A 267 -2.12 0.71 6.06
CA ASN A 267 -1.01 -0.15 6.51
C ASN A 267 -1.43 -1.62 6.60
N ALA A 268 -2.63 -1.89 7.12
CA ALA A 268 -3.19 -3.25 7.18
C ALA A 268 -3.39 -3.85 5.79
N VAL A 269 -3.95 -3.10 4.83
CA VAL A 269 -4.09 -3.54 3.43
C VAL A 269 -2.74 -3.99 2.86
N PHE A 270 -1.71 -3.16 3.01
CA PHE A 270 -0.37 -3.50 2.51
C PHE A 270 0.23 -4.72 3.19
N ALA A 271 0.10 -4.83 4.51
CA ALA A 271 0.62 -5.95 5.28
C ALA A 271 -0.06 -7.28 4.89
N LEU A 272 -1.39 -7.28 4.78
CA LEU A 272 -2.17 -8.46 4.45
C LEU A 272 -1.88 -8.95 3.03
N LEU A 273 -1.89 -8.05 2.05
CA LEU A 273 -1.62 -8.41 0.65
C LEU A 273 -0.16 -8.81 0.40
N SER A 274 0.80 -8.26 1.16
CA SER A 274 2.20 -8.67 1.11
C SER A 274 2.39 -10.10 1.64
N LYS A 275 1.73 -10.46 2.76
CA LYS A 275 1.78 -11.82 3.34
C LYS A 275 1.15 -12.86 2.42
N ALA A 276 0.00 -12.57 1.83
CA ALA A 276 -0.68 -13.48 0.90
C ALA A 276 0.19 -13.86 -0.31
N ARG A 277 1.09 -12.97 -0.72
CA ARG A 277 2.03 -13.22 -1.83
C ARG A 277 3.22 -14.10 -1.43
N GLN A 278 3.62 -14.11 -0.17
CA GLN A 278 4.76 -14.89 0.33
C GLN A 278 4.40 -16.36 0.58
N LEU A 279 3.11 -16.68 0.71
CA LEU A 279 2.66 -18.06 0.82
C LEU A 279 2.74 -18.70 -0.57
N PRO A 280 3.43 -19.86 -0.74
CA PRO A 280 3.39 -20.59 -2.00
C PRO A 280 1.93 -20.93 -2.31
N ASN A 281 1.53 -20.71 -3.57
CA ASN A 281 0.21 -21.11 -4.05
C ASN A 281 0.03 -22.60 -3.71
N GLY A 282 -0.83 -22.88 -2.72
CA GLY A 282 -1.20 -24.23 -2.33
C GLY A 282 -2.03 -24.92 -3.40
#